data_c725db99548848fb33c8703cf6e5307c
#
_entry.id   c725db99548848fb33c8703cf6e5307c
#
_cell.length_a   1.000
_cell.length_b   1.000
_cell.length_c   1.000
_cell.angle_alpha   90.00
_cell.angle_beta   90.00
_cell.angle_gamma   90.00
#
_symmetry.space_group_name_H-M   'P 1'
#
loop_
_entity.id
_entity.type
_entity.pdbx_description
1 polymer ?
#
loop_
_entity_poly.entity_id
_entity_poly.type
_entity_poly.pdbx_seq_one_letter_code
_entity_poly.pdbx_strand_id
1 'polypeptide(L)'
;MYKRQDYANAVAVEPYIQETVDYSQGIFFVNEDWYGWDNGTINFLTNDGRMFYRVFRRENPDEKLGVTTQFGTIYGEKFFLISKQAKSTEEESTGGRLVVADALSLEKIAAFDQIGGGDGRSFLGVDEKTGYIGSSSGIFVFDIENMKVGDVIEGTSNDEGLYSGQIGSMVRAGKYVFAAKQSEGVLVIDAENHTLQTTIELPSIATLVLGRDGNIWAADGNALVRINPVSFETWTRSLPSGCRVADTWGAWNAGSLCAAYKSNLLYFADESKNKVVRYNIDTDELNASFFTLPDQDGEYVQMFYGAGLRVDPQTDNVVVTSTESGYLSHYMNNWIHIVDGTNGELLNTLLPEKYYWFPAMPVFPDNEYPVISISDNLSVGSSPVKISLLESVSDADNLSAAIVSTVEVEDPSILSARIEGYDLILSGEKLGDTSFSLTVNSNGRVETKMVSVHVTEVSGIEDAESLKIVASPNPVRDILTVRACVGAELTVFDLRGVAVYRDTMVGSKSRLNVSSLPSGIYVLSVCANDRTEYIRIIKQ
;
A
#
# COMPACT_ATOMS: atom_id res chain seq x y z
N MET A 1 35.36 -4.88 53.88
CA MET A 1 36.67 -4.25 53.63
C MET A 1 37.27 -4.95 52.40
N TYR A 2 36.95 -4.46 51.19
CA TYR A 2 37.52 -5.00 49.97
C TYR A 2 38.91 -4.39 49.78
N LYS A 3 39.93 -5.22 49.68
CA LYS A 3 41.29 -4.78 49.36
C LYS A 3 41.31 -4.26 47.92
N ARG A 4 41.71 -3.00 47.72
CA ARG A 4 42.13 -2.47 46.43
C ARG A 4 43.31 -3.32 45.94
N GLN A 5 43.15 -3.99 44.79
CA GLN A 5 44.27 -4.54 44.06
C GLN A 5 44.96 -3.39 43.33
N ASP A 6 46.19 -3.09 43.72
CA ASP A 6 47.06 -2.16 42.99
C ASP A 6 47.48 -2.82 41.69
N TYR A 7 47.01 -2.35 40.57
CA TYR A 7 47.48 -2.74 39.24
C TYR A 7 48.79 -2.02 38.93
N ALA A 8 49.90 -2.55 39.43
CA ALA A 8 51.25 -1.98 39.22
C ALA A 8 51.83 -2.25 37.81
N ASN A 9 51.11 -2.92 36.89
CA ASN A 9 51.52 -3.16 35.52
C ASN A 9 50.29 -3.04 34.59
N ALA A 10 49.82 -1.82 34.39
CA ALA A 10 48.84 -1.56 33.31
C ALA A 10 49.58 -1.70 31.97
N VAL A 11 49.36 -2.79 31.28
CA VAL A 11 49.69 -2.90 29.86
C VAL A 11 48.78 -1.90 29.15
N ALA A 12 49.36 -0.99 28.35
CA ALA A 12 48.57 -0.11 27.51
C ALA A 12 47.70 -0.98 26.60
N VAL A 13 46.39 -0.95 26.83
CA VAL A 13 45.44 -1.58 25.94
C VAL A 13 45.42 -0.72 24.68
N GLU A 14 45.76 -1.30 23.55
CA GLU A 14 45.57 -0.60 22.27
C GLU A 14 44.09 -0.16 22.17
N PRO A 15 43.82 1.02 21.64
CA PRO A 15 42.43 1.49 21.52
C PRO A 15 41.64 0.46 20.72
N TYR A 16 40.55 -0.06 21.29
CA TYR A 16 39.63 -0.94 20.59
C TYR A 16 39.05 -0.16 19.43
N ILE A 17 39.43 -0.49 18.21
CA ILE A 17 38.80 0.06 17.01
C ILE A 17 37.44 -0.61 16.91
N GLN A 18 36.39 0.13 17.19
CA GLN A 18 35.04 -0.36 17.01
C GLN A 18 34.84 -0.69 15.53
N GLU A 19 34.54 -1.95 15.25
CA GLU A 19 34.25 -2.39 13.87
C GLU A 19 33.08 -1.58 13.31
N THR A 20 33.26 -1.00 12.13
CA THR A 20 32.18 -0.33 11.43
C THR A 20 31.20 -1.39 10.90
N VAL A 21 29.91 -1.23 11.21
CA VAL A 21 28.85 -2.11 10.71
C VAL A 21 28.16 -1.41 9.53
N ASP A 22 28.00 -2.13 8.43
CA ASP A 22 27.21 -1.68 7.30
C ASP A 22 25.74 -2.07 7.52
N TYR A 23 24.92 -1.12 7.89
CA TYR A 23 23.49 -1.30 8.13
C TYR A 23 22.64 -1.28 6.87
N SER A 24 23.24 -1.09 5.69
CA SER A 24 22.54 -1.06 4.42
C SER A 24 22.13 -2.46 3.91
N GLN A 25 22.72 -3.53 4.45
CA GLN A 25 22.50 -4.90 3.98
C GLN A 25 22.46 -5.89 5.14
N GLY A 26 21.27 -6.45 5.36
CA GLY A 26 21.05 -7.40 6.45
C GLY A 26 19.63 -7.37 6.98
N ILE A 27 19.47 -7.73 8.23
CA ILE A 27 18.14 -7.79 8.86
C ILE A 27 18.22 -7.18 10.25
N PHE A 28 17.43 -6.18 10.52
CA PHE A 28 17.20 -5.69 11.87
C PHE A 28 16.16 -6.55 12.59
N PHE A 29 16.37 -6.79 13.87
CA PHE A 29 15.40 -7.40 14.76
C PHE A 29 15.05 -6.40 15.85
N VAL A 30 13.82 -5.92 15.81
CA VAL A 30 13.24 -5.11 16.88
C VAL A 30 12.89 -6.02 18.02
N ASN A 31 13.41 -5.75 19.22
CA ASN A 31 13.23 -6.57 20.40
C ASN A 31 12.47 -5.79 21.47
N GLU A 32 11.50 -6.47 22.09
CA GLU A 32 10.77 -5.91 23.23
C GLU A 32 11.64 -5.78 24.48
N ASP A 33 12.58 -6.71 24.63
CA ASP A 33 13.36 -6.99 25.82
C ASP A 33 12.48 -7.25 27.07
N TRP A 34 13.08 -7.38 28.24
CA TRP A 34 12.36 -7.78 29.42
C TRP A 34 11.69 -6.60 30.12
N TYR A 35 10.38 -6.47 29.93
CA TYR A 35 9.56 -5.43 30.58
C TYR A 35 9.86 -5.29 32.07
N GLY A 36 10.10 -4.07 32.52
CA GLY A 36 10.42 -3.74 33.91
C GLY A 36 11.90 -3.90 34.30
N TRP A 37 12.74 -4.46 33.40
CA TRP A 37 14.18 -4.66 33.64
C TRP A 37 15.05 -4.00 32.58
N ASP A 38 14.62 -4.00 31.35
CA ASP A 38 15.37 -3.42 30.23
C ASP A 38 14.43 -2.67 29.27
N ASN A 39 15.00 -1.71 28.53
CA ASN A 39 14.35 -1.04 27.43
C ASN A 39 14.45 -1.89 26.17
N GLY A 40 13.54 -1.68 25.23
CA GLY A 40 13.61 -2.32 23.94
C GLY A 40 14.93 -2.05 23.22
N THR A 41 15.34 -2.96 22.36
CA THR A 41 16.59 -2.88 21.61
C THR A 41 16.41 -3.23 20.15
N ILE A 42 17.46 -3.04 19.35
CA ILE A 42 17.59 -3.54 18.00
C ILE A 42 18.86 -4.37 17.91
N ASN A 43 18.73 -5.58 17.36
CA ASN A 43 19.87 -6.38 16.92
C ASN A 43 19.95 -6.33 15.39
N PHE A 44 21.12 -6.59 14.83
CA PHE A 44 21.34 -6.59 13.38
C PHE A 44 22.11 -7.84 12.95
N LEU A 45 21.56 -8.54 11.97
CA LEU A 45 22.17 -9.70 11.32
C LEU A 45 22.69 -9.29 9.95
N THR A 46 23.97 -9.39 9.74
CA THR A 46 24.60 -9.14 8.43
C THR A 46 24.37 -10.31 7.47
N ASN A 47 24.51 -10.07 6.17
CA ASN A 47 24.36 -11.10 5.13
C ASN A 47 25.40 -12.23 5.23
N ASP A 48 26.55 -11.99 5.87
CA ASP A 48 27.57 -13.03 6.16
C ASP A 48 27.30 -13.81 7.46
N GLY A 49 26.17 -13.57 8.12
CA GLY A 49 25.68 -14.33 9.27
C GLY A 49 26.21 -13.88 10.64
N ARG A 50 26.80 -12.69 10.74
CA ARG A 50 27.24 -12.12 12.02
C ARG A 50 26.11 -11.36 12.69
N MET A 51 25.90 -11.59 13.97
CA MET A 51 24.91 -10.88 14.78
C MET A 51 25.56 -9.76 15.59
N PHE A 52 25.07 -8.54 15.44
CA PHE A 52 25.43 -7.39 16.27
C PHE A 52 24.25 -7.07 17.19
N TYR A 53 24.53 -6.99 18.48
CA TYR A 53 23.52 -6.81 19.51
C TYR A 53 23.41 -5.34 19.93
N ARG A 54 22.19 -4.89 20.23
CA ARG A 54 21.88 -3.55 20.75
C ARG A 54 22.48 -2.42 19.90
N VAL A 55 22.37 -2.56 18.57
CA VAL A 55 23.05 -1.67 17.62
C VAL A 55 22.66 -0.20 17.76
N PHE A 56 21.43 0.13 18.16
CA PHE A 56 21.07 1.52 18.45
C PHE A 56 21.88 2.10 19.61
N ARG A 57 22.04 1.38 20.73
CA ARG A 57 22.85 1.81 21.88
C ARG A 57 24.35 1.81 21.54
N ARG A 58 24.77 0.96 20.63
CA ARG A 58 26.15 0.92 20.15
C ARG A 58 26.54 2.23 19.46
N GLU A 59 25.66 2.74 18.59
CA GLU A 59 25.88 3.99 17.85
C GLU A 59 25.51 5.24 18.71
N ASN A 60 24.73 5.06 19.76
CA ASN A 60 24.28 6.10 20.68
C ASN A 60 24.50 5.67 22.14
N PRO A 61 25.73 5.72 22.68
CA PRO A 61 26.09 5.08 23.95
C PRO A 61 25.27 5.53 25.17
N ASP A 62 24.83 6.79 25.20
CA ASP A 62 24.07 7.39 26.31
C ASP A 62 22.54 7.37 26.08
N GLU A 63 22.10 6.76 24.97
CA GLU A 63 20.71 6.75 24.55
C GLU A 63 20.10 5.37 24.64
N LYS A 64 18.77 5.32 24.70
CA LYS A 64 17.99 4.09 24.73
C LYS A 64 16.68 4.25 23.99
N LEU A 65 16.05 3.15 23.61
CA LEU A 65 14.67 3.11 23.14
C LEU A 65 13.71 3.15 24.32
N GLY A 66 12.42 3.27 24.04
CA GLY A 66 11.39 3.11 25.05
C GLY A 66 11.27 1.67 25.55
N VAL A 67 10.22 1.42 26.32
CA VAL A 67 9.95 0.10 26.90
C VAL A 67 8.93 -0.62 26.06
N THR A 68 9.15 -1.92 25.86
CA THR A 68 8.28 -2.75 25.03
C THR A 68 8.23 -2.22 23.58
N THR A 69 9.40 -2.19 22.93
CA THR A 69 9.50 -1.79 21.52
C THR A 69 9.00 -2.92 20.65
N GLN A 70 7.87 -2.70 19.96
CA GLN A 70 7.16 -3.74 19.21
C GLN A 70 7.05 -3.45 17.72
N PHE A 71 7.48 -2.27 17.29
CA PHE A 71 7.36 -1.85 15.91
C PHE A 71 8.57 -1.04 15.45
N GLY A 72 8.99 -1.30 14.22
CA GLY A 72 10.02 -0.52 13.53
C GLY A 72 9.73 -0.47 12.04
N THR A 73 9.98 0.66 11.41
CA THR A 73 9.88 0.83 9.96
C THR A 73 10.89 1.87 9.48
N ILE A 74 11.47 1.63 8.31
CA ILE A 74 12.28 2.61 7.62
C ILE A 74 11.38 3.35 6.64
N TYR A 75 11.51 4.68 6.61
CA TYR A 75 10.85 5.54 5.64
C TYR A 75 11.78 6.68 5.22
N GLY A 76 12.09 6.74 3.94
CA GLY A 76 13.14 7.57 3.42
C GLY A 76 14.50 7.17 4.01
N GLU A 77 15.19 8.12 4.63
CA GLU A 77 16.49 7.88 5.28
C GLU A 77 16.38 7.72 6.80
N LYS A 78 15.17 7.45 7.31
CA LYS A 78 14.90 7.43 8.75
C LYS A 78 14.32 6.11 9.21
N PHE A 79 14.81 5.63 10.34
CA PHE A 79 14.29 4.47 11.04
C PHE A 79 13.40 4.94 12.20
N PHE A 80 12.11 4.65 12.10
CA PHE A 80 11.10 4.97 13.10
C PHE A 80 10.84 3.76 13.98
N LEU A 81 11.08 3.91 15.28
CA LEU A 81 10.97 2.86 16.28
C LEU A 81 9.90 3.24 17.29
N ILE A 82 8.87 2.40 17.41
CA ILE A 82 7.73 2.63 18.30
C ILE A 82 7.78 1.69 19.48
N SER A 83 7.72 2.27 20.67
CA SER A 83 7.59 1.58 21.95
C SER A 83 6.22 1.86 22.56
N LYS A 84 5.66 0.90 23.28
CA LYS A 84 4.39 1.10 23.97
C LYS A 84 4.52 2.24 25.01
N GLN A 85 5.64 2.28 25.73
CA GLN A 85 5.87 3.24 26.80
C GLN A 85 7.21 3.96 26.63
N ALA A 86 7.30 5.20 27.09
CA ALA A 86 8.52 5.99 27.02
C ALA A 86 9.59 5.48 28.01
N LYS A 87 9.16 4.97 29.17
CA LYS A 87 10.03 4.45 30.23
C LYS A 87 9.30 3.43 31.09
N SER A 88 10.05 2.61 31.83
CA SER A 88 9.48 1.80 32.89
C SER A 88 9.08 2.68 34.09
N THR A 89 8.21 2.16 34.96
CA THR A 89 7.72 2.87 36.13
C THR A 89 8.81 3.24 37.15
N GLU A 90 9.92 2.52 37.14
CA GLU A 90 11.01 2.67 38.12
C GLU A 90 12.21 3.48 37.57
N GLU A 91 12.20 3.86 36.29
CA GLU A 91 13.29 4.61 35.67
C GLU A 91 13.07 6.12 35.73
N GLU A 92 14.15 6.87 35.98
CA GLU A 92 14.14 8.34 35.93
C GLU A 92 14.26 8.86 34.49
N SER A 93 15.04 8.20 33.63
CA SER A 93 15.28 8.62 32.25
C SER A 93 14.32 7.95 31.27
N THR A 94 13.88 8.69 30.27
CA THR A 94 13.02 8.19 29.20
C THR A 94 13.83 7.72 27.98
N GLY A 95 13.34 6.70 27.26
CA GLY A 95 13.88 6.33 25.95
C GLY A 95 13.01 6.86 24.79
N GLY A 96 11.77 7.26 25.10
CA GLY A 96 10.80 7.74 24.11
C GLY A 96 9.85 6.65 23.59
N ARG A 97 8.56 7.02 23.40
CA ARG A 97 7.60 6.16 22.70
C ARG A 97 7.85 6.08 21.19
N LEU A 98 8.36 7.15 20.61
CA LEU A 98 8.87 7.18 19.24
C LEU A 98 10.32 7.62 19.31
N VAL A 99 11.21 6.83 18.72
CA VAL A 99 12.59 7.20 18.45
C VAL A 99 12.79 7.20 16.95
N VAL A 100 13.40 8.26 16.44
CA VAL A 100 13.78 8.41 15.04
C VAL A 100 15.29 8.41 14.97
N ALA A 101 15.86 7.53 14.18
CA ALA A 101 17.29 7.43 13.89
C ALA A 101 17.53 7.53 12.38
N ASP A 102 18.73 7.87 12.00
CA ASP A 102 19.20 7.71 10.62
C ASP A 102 19.25 6.22 10.27
N ALA A 103 18.74 5.83 9.11
CA ALA A 103 18.59 4.42 8.76
C ALA A 103 19.93 3.70 8.47
N LEU A 104 20.97 4.43 8.09
CA LEU A 104 22.28 3.87 7.72
C LEU A 104 23.30 3.94 8.84
N SER A 105 23.28 5.01 9.65
CA SER A 105 24.22 5.18 10.77
C SER A 105 23.65 4.77 12.12
N LEU A 106 22.34 4.68 12.23
CA LEU A 106 21.55 4.55 13.45
C LEU A 106 21.75 5.69 14.46
N GLU A 107 22.38 6.81 14.06
CA GLU A 107 22.48 8.00 14.89
C GLU A 107 21.08 8.54 15.20
N LYS A 108 20.83 8.84 16.47
CA LYS A 108 19.54 9.37 16.92
C LYS A 108 19.29 10.76 16.36
N ILE A 109 18.16 10.93 15.67
CA ILE A 109 17.66 12.21 15.16
C ILE A 109 16.74 12.87 16.19
N ALA A 110 15.77 12.11 16.70
CA ALA A 110 14.76 12.62 17.64
C ALA A 110 14.20 11.52 18.55
N ALA A 111 13.65 11.91 19.69
CA ALA A 111 12.88 11.02 20.57
C ALA A 111 11.70 11.76 21.18
N PHE A 112 10.57 11.07 21.33
CA PHE A 112 9.30 11.63 21.80
C PHE A 112 8.70 10.75 22.88
N ASP A 113 8.55 11.28 24.08
CA ASP A 113 7.85 10.62 25.18
C ASP A 113 6.33 10.64 24.96
N GLN A 114 5.84 11.71 24.35
CA GLN A 114 4.44 11.93 24.04
C GLN A 114 4.24 11.90 22.52
N ILE A 115 3.32 11.05 22.10
CA ILE A 115 2.97 10.83 20.69
C ILE A 115 1.51 11.15 20.38
N GLY A 116 0.97 12.14 21.08
CA GLY A 116 -0.44 12.54 21.01
C GLY A 116 -1.31 11.91 22.09
N GLY A 117 -1.13 10.66 22.45
CA GLY A 117 -1.87 9.97 23.51
C GLY A 117 -1.67 8.47 23.51
N GLY A 118 -1.84 7.86 24.68
CA GLY A 118 -1.80 6.42 24.86
C GLY A 118 -0.43 5.76 24.62
N ASP A 119 -0.46 4.46 24.47
CA ASP A 119 0.71 3.63 24.13
C ASP A 119 0.97 3.66 22.61
N GLY A 120 2.25 3.64 22.24
CA GLY A 120 2.64 3.52 20.84
C GLY A 120 2.28 2.16 20.24
N ARG A 121 1.90 2.16 18.97
CA ARG A 121 1.54 0.97 18.21
C ARG A 121 2.32 0.87 16.91
N SER A 122 2.10 1.75 15.97
CA SER A 122 2.67 1.68 14.62
C SER A 122 3.03 3.07 14.08
N PHE A 123 3.82 3.08 13.02
CA PHE A 123 4.12 4.27 12.23
C PHE A 123 3.94 3.94 10.74
N LEU A 124 3.46 4.91 9.98
CA LEU A 124 3.38 4.83 8.52
C LEU A 124 3.87 6.16 7.93
N GLY A 125 4.85 6.13 7.04
CA GLY A 125 5.17 7.27 6.18
C GLY A 125 4.07 7.48 5.15
N VAL A 126 3.56 8.69 5.03
CA VAL A 126 2.46 9.03 4.13
C VAL A 126 2.99 9.71 2.88
N ASP A 127 3.81 10.72 3.04
CA ASP A 127 4.55 11.41 1.99
C ASP A 127 5.89 11.90 2.55
N GLU A 128 6.67 12.65 1.76
CA GLU A 128 8.01 13.13 2.16
C GLU A 128 8.02 13.95 3.45
N LYS A 129 6.89 14.56 3.82
CA LYS A 129 6.77 15.46 4.99
C LYS A 129 5.88 14.91 6.08
N THR A 130 5.03 13.95 5.76
CA THR A 130 3.94 13.50 6.63
C THR A 130 4.06 12.02 6.96
N GLY A 131 3.92 11.70 8.23
CA GLY A 131 3.72 10.35 8.72
C GLY A 131 2.48 10.27 9.60
N TYR A 132 2.02 9.05 9.88
CA TYR A 132 0.97 8.76 10.85
C TYR A 132 1.52 7.90 11.97
N ILE A 133 1.22 8.30 13.21
CA ILE A 133 1.50 7.51 14.42
C ILE A 133 0.20 6.83 14.85
N GLY A 134 0.17 5.51 14.81
CA GLY A 134 -0.88 4.72 15.43
C GLY A 134 -0.62 4.51 16.91
N SER A 135 -1.63 4.72 17.72
CA SER A 135 -1.55 4.55 19.17
C SER A 135 -2.78 3.86 19.74
N SER A 136 -2.78 3.57 21.04
CA SER A 136 -3.99 3.10 21.72
C SER A 136 -5.09 4.17 21.84
N SER A 137 -4.80 5.44 21.48
CA SER A 137 -5.73 6.57 21.59
C SER A 137 -6.19 7.14 20.26
N GLY A 138 -5.67 6.65 19.13
CA GLY A 138 -6.03 7.12 17.79
C GLY A 138 -4.84 7.22 16.85
N ILE A 139 -5.06 7.85 15.70
CA ILE A 139 -4.03 8.11 14.67
C ILE A 139 -3.66 9.59 14.73
N PHE A 140 -2.39 9.89 14.95
CA PHE A 140 -1.85 11.24 15.01
C PHE A 140 -1.01 11.55 13.78
N VAL A 141 -1.17 12.73 13.22
CA VAL A 141 -0.32 13.22 12.14
C VAL A 141 1.07 13.52 12.70
N PHE A 142 2.11 13.15 11.97
CA PHE A 142 3.50 13.44 12.33
C PHE A 142 4.17 14.21 11.21
N ASP A 143 4.71 15.38 11.54
CA ASP A 143 5.53 16.19 10.63
C ASP A 143 6.96 15.63 10.62
N ILE A 144 7.30 14.93 9.53
CA ILE A 144 8.62 14.29 9.36
C ILE A 144 9.73 15.31 9.15
N GLU A 145 9.42 16.44 8.48
CA GLU A 145 10.42 17.47 8.19
C GLU A 145 10.82 18.23 9.45
N ASN A 146 9.84 18.61 10.28
CA ASN A 146 10.05 19.40 11.48
C ASN A 146 10.13 18.56 12.77
N MET A 147 10.06 17.23 12.67
CA MET A 147 10.04 16.28 13.78
C MET A 147 9.02 16.69 14.84
N LYS A 148 7.74 16.72 14.47
CA LYS A 148 6.69 17.20 15.37
C LYS A 148 5.44 16.31 15.32
N VAL A 149 4.96 15.94 16.50
CA VAL A 149 3.66 15.30 16.66
C VAL A 149 2.57 16.35 16.49
N GLY A 150 1.63 16.10 15.60
CA GLY A 150 0.49 16.94 15.28
C GLY A 150 -0.80 16.47 15.95
N ASP A 151 -1.91 16.85 15.34
CA ASP A 151 -3.25 16.57 15.87
C ASP A 151 -3.71 15.14 15.52
N VAL A 152 -4.69 14.66 16.28
CA VAL A 152 -5.38 13.41 15.98
C VAL A 152 -6.26 13.57 14.72
N ILE A 153 -6.27 12.58 13.85
CA ILE A 153 -7.20 12.54 12.72
C ILE A 153 -8.61 12.35 13.26
N GLU A 154 -9.50 13.27 12.92
CA GLU A 154 -10.90 13.26 13.37
C GLU A 154 -11.59 11.92 13.01
N GLY A 155 -12.32 11.33 13.97
CA GLY A 155 -13.00 10.05 13.83
C GLY A 155 -12.13 8.83 14.11
N THR A 156 -10.81 8.99 14.34
CA THR A 156 -9.92 7.86 14.69
C THR A 156 -9.69 7.71 16.19
N SER A 157 -10.06 8.71 16.97
CA SER A 157 -9.86 8.73 18.42
C SER A 157 -10.45 7.50 19.11
N ASN A 158 -9.82 7.12 20.21
CA ASN A 158 -10.28 6.05 21.08
C ASN A 158 -10.35 6.55 22.53
N ASP A 159 -11.56 6.56 23.08
CA ASP A 159 -11.85 6.94 24.46
C ASP A 159 -12.19 5.71 25.34
N GLU A 160 -12.17 4.49 24.77
CA GLU A 160 -12.62 3.27 25.45
C GLU A 160 -11.57 2.64 26.38
N GLY A 161 -10.36 3.18 26.41
CA GLY A 161 -9.28 2.72 27.28
C GLY A 161 -8.18 1.94 26.54
N LEU A 162 -7.17 1.51 27.29
CA LEU A 162 -5.90 1.01 26.75
C LEU A 162 -6.01 -0.26 25.87
N TYR A 163 -6.97 -1.12 26.17
CA TYR A 163 -7.07 -2.45 25.54
C TYR A 163 -8.28 -2.61 24.61
N SER A 164 -8.93 -1.53 24.25
CA SER A 164 -10.09 -1.47 23.35
C SER A 164 -9.91 -0.36 22.35
N GLY A 165 -10.39 -0.51 21.11
CA GLY A 165 -10.37 0.54 20.09
C GLY A 165 -8.98 1.01 19.64
N GLN A 166 -7.95 0.22 19.90
CA GLN A 166 -6.56 0.52 19.56
C GLN A 166 -6.35 0.56 18.05
N ILE A 167 -5.41 1.38 17.62
CA ILE A 167 -4.92 1.35 16.24
C ILE A 167 -3.87 0.26 16.10
N GLY A 168 -3.94 -0.52 15.03
CA GLY A 168 -2.99 -1.58 14.69
C GLY A 168 -2.06 -1.20 13.54
N SER A 169 -1.86 -2.16 12.62
CA SER A 169 -1.09 -1.94 11.40
C SER A 169 -1.79 -0.95 10.47
N MET A 170 -0.99 -0.18 9.75
CA MET A 170 -1.43 0.77 8.74
C MET A 170 -0.68 0.52 7.45
N VAL A 171 -1.34 0.66 6.30
CA VAL A 171 -0.73 0.60 4.97
C VAL A 171 -1.28 1.70 4.08
N ARG A 172 -0.49 2.14 3.10
CA ARG A 172 -0.93 3.08 2.08
C ARG A 172 -1.14 2.36 0.75
N ALA A 173 -2.24 2.66 0.06
CA ALA A 173 -2.51 2.25 -1.31
C ALA A 173 -3.09 3.44 -2.09
N GLY A 174 -2.34 3.95 -3.05
CA GLY A 174 -2.68 5.14 -3.81
C GLY A 174 -2.92 6.36 -2.89
N LYS A 175 -4.10 6.97 -2.97
CA LYS A 175 -4.43 8.16 -2.18
C LYS A 175 -4.94 7.87 -0.76
N TYR A 176 -5.15 6.60 -0.40
CA TYR A 176 -5.73 6.24 0.89
C TYR A 176 -4.74 5.52 1.80
N VAL A 177 -4.89 5.76 3.09
CA VAL A 177 -4.31 4.96 4.16
C VAL A 177 -5.41 4.06 4.74
N PHE A 178 -5.09 2.80 4.91
CA PHE A 178 -5.93 1.78 5.53
C PHE A 178 -5.32 1.42 6.88
N ALA A 179 -6.11 1.56 7.95
CA ALA A 179 -5.64 1.33 9.32
C ALA A 179 -6.55 0.34 10.04
N ALA A 180 -5.98 -0.69 10.65
CA ALA A 180 -6.73 -1.58 11.52
C ALA A 180 -7.12 -0.86 12.81
N LYS A 181 -8.41 -0.86 13.16
CA LYS A 181 -8.92 -0.39 14.46
C LYS A 181 -9.63 -1.52 15.17
N GLN A 182 -9.15 -1.85 16.34
CA GLN A 182 -9.64 -2.96 17.16
C GLN A 182 -11.15 -2.87 17.37
N SER A 183 -11.86 -3.99 17.13
CA SER A 183 -13.31 -4.15 17.27
C SER A 183 -14.19 -3.33 16.34
N GLU A 184 -13.60 -2.50 15.46
CA GLU A 184 -14.34 -1.72 14.46
C GLU A 184 -14.10 -2.23 13.04
N GLY A 185 -12.82 -2.37 12.63
CA GLY A 185 -12.46 -2.81 11.29
C GLY A 185 -11.34 -2.01 10.67
N VAL A 186 -11.49 -1.67 9.40
CA VAL A 186 -10.49 -0.92 8.64
C VAL A 186 -10.95 0.51 8.41
N LEU A 187 -10.24 1.46 9.02
CA LEU A 187 -10.41 2.88 8.75
C LEU A 187 -9.78 3.21 7.39
N VAL A 188 -10.50 3.92 6.55
CA VAL A 188 -10.02 4.43 5.25
C VAL A 188 -9.85 5.94 5.37
N ILE A 189 -8.62 6.42 5.26
CA ILE A 189 -8.24 7.81 5.47
C ILE A 189 -7.72 8.38 4.15
N ASP A 190 -8.25 9.52 3.72
CA ASP A 190 -7.67 10.29 2.62
C ASP A 190 -6.35 10.88 3.07
N ALA A 191 -5.27 10.48 2.40
CA ALA A 191 -3.91 10.83 2.80
C ALA A 191 -3.53 12.28 2.48
N GLU A 192 -4.22 12.93 1.53
CA GLU A 192 -3.99 14.31 1.16
C GLU A 192 -4.61 15.30 2.15
N ASN A 193 -5.84 14.99 2.61
CA ASN A 193 -6.61 15.87 3.47
C ASN A 193 -6.60 15.43 4.94
N HIS A 194 -6.02 14.29 5.25
CA HIS A 194 -5.99 13.68 6.60
C HIS A 194 -7.39 13.51 7.20
N THR A 195 -8.35 13.03 6.37
CA THR A 195 -9.75 12.89 6.77
C THR A 195 -10.22 11.44 6.65
N LEU A 196 -10.97 10.99 7.65
CA LEU A 196 -11.62 9.68 7.62
C LEU A 196 -12.74 9.69 6.56
N GLN A 197 -12.59 8.85 5.54
CA GLN A 197 -13.57 8.71 4.46
C GLN A 197 -14.68 7.72 4.80
N THR A 198 -14.31 6.59 5.34
CA THR A 198 -15.23 5.52 5.73
C THR A 198 -14.55 4.52 6.66
N THR A 199 -15.35 3.65 7.25
CA THR A 199 -14.89 2.47 7.99
C THR A 199 -15.46 1.23 7.32
N ILE A 200 -14.62 0.26 7.00
CA ILE A 200 -15.03 -1.06 6.52
C ILE A 200 -15.18 -1.94 7.76
N GLU A 201 -16.42 -2.31 8.08
CA GLU A 201 -16.76 -3.07 9.29
C GLU A 201 -16.16 -4.48 9.25
N LEU A 202 -15.18 -4.73 10.12
CA LEU A 202 -14.53 -6.01 10.36
C LEU A 202 -14.28 -6.15 11.86
N PRO A 203 -15.30 -6.52 12.64
CA PRO A 203 -15.27 -6.41 14.11
C PRO A 203 -14.27 -7.38 14.80
N SER A 204 -13.79 -8.37 14.07
CA SER A 204 -12.76 -9.30 14.55
C SER A 204 -11.41 -9.08 13.89
N ILE A 205 -11.18 -7.85 13.37
CA ILE A 205 -9.89 -7.49 12.73
C ILE A 205 -8.72 -7.76 13.67
N ALA A 206 -7.70 -8.43 13.18
CA ALA A 206 -6.43 -8.60 13.88
C ALA A 206 -5.36 -7.67 13.31
N THR A 207 -5.13 -7.74 12.02
CA THR A 207 -4.10 -6.96 11.31
C THR A 207 -4.44 -6.87 9.83
N LEU A 208 -3.71 -6.02 9.10
CA LEU A 208 -3.83 -5.90 7.64
C LEU A 208 -2.46 -5.70 6.98
N VAL A 209 -2.39 -6.02 5.69
CA VAL A 209 -1.20 -5.84 4.85
C VAL A 209 -1.62 -5.45 3.43
N LEU A 210 -0.75 -4.75 2.72
CA LEU A 210 -0.89 -4.55 1.28
C LEU A 210 -0.33 -5.78 0.55
N GLY A 211 -1.15 -6.41 -0.31
CA GLY A 211 -0.71 -7.51 -1.16
C GLY A 211 0.00 -7.02 -2.42
N ARG A 212 0.83 -7.88 -2.99
CA ARG A 212 1.47 -7.60 -4.28
C ARG A 212 0.45 -7.41 -5.42
N ASP A 213 -0.75 -7.98 -5.26
CA ASP A 213 -1.90 -7.82 -6.17
C ASP A 213 -2.55 -6.43 -6.11
N GLY A 214 -2.03 -5.52 -5.28
CA GLY A 214 -2.54 -4.16 -5.09
C GLY A 214 -3.79 -4.06 -4.21
N ASN A 215 -4.25 -5.15 -3.60
CA ASN A 215 -5.37 -5.14 -2.67
C ASN A 215 -4.88 -5.11 -1.21
N ILE A 216 -5.72 -4.59 -0.33
CA ILE A 216 -5.52 -4.71 1.10
C ILE A 216 -6.03 -6.08 1.54
N TRP A 217 -5.24 -6.80 2.31
CA TRP A 217 -5.60 -8.07 2.90
C TRP A 217 -5.68 -7.93 4.41
N ALA A 218 -6.86 -8.11 4.95
CA ALA A 218 -7.15 -8.01 6.38
C ALA A 218 -7.43 -9.40 6.97
N ALA A 219 -6.92 -9.65 8.17
CA ALA A 219 -7.28 -10.83 8.95
C ALA A 219 -8.46 -10.46 9.86
N ASP A 220 -9.62 -11.08 9.66
CA ASP A 220 -10.82 -10.87 10.45
C ASP A 220 -11.37 -12.20 10.97
N GLY A 221 -11.14 -12.48 12.25
CA GLY A 221 -11.52 -13.74 12.85
C GLY A 221 -10.97 -14.96 12.10
N ASN A 222 -11.86 -15.79 11.56
CA ASN A 222 -11.51 -16.98 10.77
C ASN A 222 -11.51 -16.71 9.26
N ALA A 223 -11.12 -15.50 8.83
CA ALA A 223 -11.10 -15.15 7.42
C ALA A 223 -9.92 -14.27 7.06
N LEU A 224 -9.52 -14.33 5.78
CA LEU A 224 -8.81 -13.30 5.08
C LEU A 224 -9.82 -12.49 4.26
N VAL A 225 -9.81 -11.19 4.41
CA VAL A 225 -10.68 -10.28 3.68
C VAL A 225 -9.83 -9.43 2.75
N ARG A 226 -10.07 -9.59 1.44
CA ARG A 226 -9.48 -8.75 0.41
C ARG A 226 -10.34 -7.50 0.23
N ILE A 227 -9.72 -6.34 0.23
CA ILE A 227 -10.36 -5.03 0.06
C ILE A 227 -9.75 -4.35 -1.16
N ASN A 228 -10.56 -3.98 -2.13
CA ASN A 228 -10.11 -3.17 -3.24
C ASN A 228 -9.83 -1.73 -2.75
N PRO A 229 -8.62 -1.15 -2.95
CA PRO A 229 -8.27 0.15 -2.40
C PRO A 229 -8.95 1.34 -3.08
N VAL A 230 -9.65 1.12 -4.20
CA VAL A 230 -10.34 2.17 -4.98
C VAL A 230 -11.85 2.13 -4.75
N SER A 231 -12.47 0.96 -4.90
CA SER A 231 -13.92 0.80 -4.75
C SER A 231 -14.36 0.47 -3.32
N PHE A 232 -13.42 0.05 -2.46
CA PHE A 232 -13.65 -0.48 -1.10
C PHE A 232 -14.50 -1.74 -1.06
N GLU A 233 -14.74 -2.38 -2.21
CA GLU A 233 -15.40 -3.67 -2.28
C GLU A 233 -14.56 -4.74 -1.59
N THR A 234 -15.25 -5.62 -0.86
CA THR A 234 -14.62 -6.69 -0.08
C THR A 234 -14.93 -8.06 -0.67
N TRP A 235 -13.97 -8.96 -0.56
CA TRP A 235 -14.13 -10.38 -0.81
C TRP A 235 -13.54 -11.17 0.36
N THR A 236 -14.26 -12.19 0.82
CA THR A 236 -13.90 -12.94 2.03
C THR A 236 -13.53 -14.38 1.71
N ARG A 237 -12.35 -14.79 2.19
CA ARG A 237 -11.86 -16.17 2.18
C ARG A 237 -11.92 -16.75 3.58
N SER A 238 -12.85 -17.66 3.82
CA SER A 238 -12.91 -18.38 5.08
C SER A 238 -11.71 -19.32 5.25
N LEU A 239 -11.11 -19.30 6.42
CA LEU A 239 -9.99 -20.16 6.78
C LEU A 239 -10.47 -21.43 7.46
N PRO A 240 -9.79 -22.57 7.25
CA PRO A 240 -10.06 -23.79 8.01
C PRO A 240 -9.88 -23.59 9.53
N SER A 241 -10.51 -24.44 10.31
CA SER A 241 -10.30 -24.44 11.77
C SER A 241 -8.83 -24.61 12.13
N GLY A 242 -8.33 -23.79 13.05
CA GLY A 242 -6.93 -23.77 13.48
C GLY A 242 -5.97 -22.99 12.58
N CYS A 243 -6.45 -22.42 11.46
CA CYS A 243 -5.64 -21.60 10.57
C CYS A 243 -5.87 -20.08 10.76
N ARG A 244 -6.54 -19.66 11.82
CA ARG A 244 -6.75 -18.25 12.11
C ARG A 244 -5.41 -17.53 12.33
N VAL A 245 -5.28 -16.31 11.82
CA VAL A 245 -4.13 -15.45 12.11
C VAL A 245 -4.04 -15.23 13.62
N ALA A 246 -2.85 -15.38 14.19
CA ALA A 246 -2.62 -15.20 15.62
C ALA A 246 -3.09 -13.83 16.10
N ASP A 247 -3.72 -13.79 17.27
CA ASP A 247 -4.24 -12.55 17.86
C ASP A 247 -3.13 -11.53 18.14
N THR A 248 -3.43 -10.26 17.91
CA THR A 248 -2.50 -9.15 18.01
C THR A 248 -2.78 -8.19 19.18
N TRP A 249 -3.99 -8.24 19.77
CA TRP A 249 -4.46 -7.16 20.64
C TRP A 249 -4.14 -7.32 22.12
N GLY A 250 -4.12 -8.53 22.66
CA GLY A 250 -3.98 -8.77 24.09
C GLY A 250 -2.68 -8.22 24.68
N ALA A 251 -1.54 -8.57 24.07
CA ALA A 251 -0.23 -7.95 24.32
C ALA A 251 0.25 -7.36 23.00
N TRP A 252 -0.34 -6.27 22.60
CA TRP A 252 -0.31 -5.75 21.24
C TRP A 252 1.00 -5.99 20.48
N ASN A 253 0.88 -6.39 19.23
CA ASN A 253 1.99 -6.50 18.27
C ASN A 253 1.50 -6.14 16.85
N ALA A 254 2.41 -5.94 15.91
CA ALA A 254 2.10 -5.54 14.54
C ALA A 254 1.41 -6.64 13.69
N GLY A 255 1.24 -7.85 14.23
CA GLY A 255 0.69 -8.99 13.51
C GLY A 255 1.69 -9.68 12.59
N SER A 256 1.48 -10.97 12.39
CA SER A 256 2.36 -11.82 11.57
C SER A 256 1.98 -11.85 10.09
N LEU A 257 0.80 -11.35 9.70
CA LEU A 257 0.38 -11.33 8.30
C LEU A 257 1.33 -10.46 7.48
N CYS A 258 1.94 -11.03 6.44
CA CYS A 258 2.85 -10.35 5.54
C CYS A 258 2.72 -10.88 4.11
N ALA A 259 3.07 -10.04 3.13
CA ALA A 259 3.05 -10.37 1.72
C ALA A 259 4.45 -10.66 1.20
N ALA A 260 4.55 -11.53 0.19
CA ALA A 260 5.74 -11.69 -0.62
C ALA A 260 5.91 -10.53 -1.60
N TYR A 261 7.15 -10.22 -1.97
CA TYR A 261 7.48 -9.10 -2.86
C TYR A 261 7.52 -9.51 -4.33
N LYS A 262 7.92 -10.75 -4.63
CA LYS A 262 8.11 -11.27 -6.01
C LYS A 262 6.98 -12.17 -6.48
N SER A 263 6.13 -12.64 -5.55
CA SER A 263 5.02 -13.56 -5.82
C SER A 263 3.73 -13.13 -5.11
N ASN A 264 2.56 -13.53 -5.64
CA ASN A 264 1.27 -13.22 -5.03
C ASN A 264 0.96 -14.19 -3.87
N LEU A 265 1.79 -14.12 -2.81
CA LEU A 265 1.70 -14.98 -1.64
C LEU A 265 1.52 -14.15 -0.36
N LEU A 266 0.75 -14.68 0.56
CA LEU A 266 0.65 -14.17 1.93
C LEU A 266 1.10 -15.25 2.91
N TYR A 267 1.73 -14.82 4.00
CA TYR A 267 2.16 -15.68 5.09
C TYR A 267 1.67 -15.13 6.41
N PHE A 268 1.37 -16.01 7.35
CA PHE A 268 1.02 -15.65 8.72
C PHE A 268 1.27 -16.79 9.70
N ALA A 269 1.51 -16.46 10.96
CA ALA A 269 1.52 -17.42 12.05
C ALA A 269 0.09 -17.82 12.39
N ASP A 270 -0.17 -19.12 12.55
CA ASP A 270 -1.47 -19.61 13.00
C ASP A 270 -1.72 -19.30 14.50
N GLU A 271 -2.95 -19.52 14.96
CA GLU A 271 -3.33 -19.25 16.34
C GLU A 271 -2.58 -20.12 17.37
N SER A 272 -2.02 -21.27 16.98
CA SER A 272 -1.19 -22.12 17.85
C SER A 272 0.21 -21.54 18.06
N LYS A 273 0.59 -20.53 17.27
CA LYS A 273 1.89 -19.85 17.33
C LYS A 273 3.10 -20.77 17.07
N ASN A 274 2.92 -21.83 16.31
CA ASN A 274 4.00 -22.74 15.96
C ASN A 274 4.10 -23.11 14.48
N LYS A 275 3.17 -22.62 13.63
CA LYS A 275 3.15 -22.86 12.20
C LYS A 275 3.05 -21.58 11.41
N VAL A 276 3.72 -21.56 10.27
CA VAL A 276 3.49 -20.59 9.20
C VAL A 276 2.47 -21.17 8.25
N VAL A 277 1.41 -20.44 8.00
CA VAL A 277 0.43 -20.70 6.95
C VAL A 277 0.82 -19.87 5.73
N ARG A 278 0.70 -20.44 4.53
CA ARG A 278 0.88 -19.75 3.25
C ARG A 278 -0.42 -19.74 2.45
N TYR A 279 -0.83 -18.59 1.98
CA TYR A 279 -1.96 -18.42 1.06
C TYR A 279 -1.49 -17.90 -0.29
N ASN A 280 -1.89 -18.58 -1.37
CA ASN A 280 -1.62 -18.15 -2.74
C ASN A 280 -2.83 -17.40 -3.27
N ILE A 281 -2.64 -16.10 -3.57
CA ILE A 281 -3.70 -15.19 -4.03
C ILE A 281 -4.20 -15.59 -5.41
N ASP A 282 -3.30 -16.03 -6.31
CA ASP A 282 -3.65 -16.34 -7.70
C ASP A 282 -4.46 -17.63 -7.85
N THR A 283 -4.16 -18.64 -7.02
CA THR A 283 -4.78 -19.96 -7.11
C THR A 283 -5.84 -20.24 -6.05
N ASP A 284 -6.01 -19.33 -5.08
CA ASP A 284 -6.84 -19.50 -3.87
C ASP A 284 -6.46 -20.75 -3.03
N GLU A 285 -5.19 -21.14 -3.10
CA GLU A 285 -4.69 -22.30 -2.36
C GLU A 285 -4.11 -21.89 -1.00
N LEU A 286 -4.52 -22.63 0.04
CA LEU A 286 -4.01 -22.48 1.41
C LEU A 286 -3.17 -23.68 1.79
N ASN A 287 -1.90 -23.45 2.17
CA ASN A 287 -1.06 -24.45 2.84
C ASN A 287 -1.01 -24.15 4.34
N ALA A 288 -1.80 -24.89 5.11
CA ALA A 288 -1.96 -24.68 6.56
C ALA A 288 -0.74 -25.12 7.40
N SER A 289 0.24 -25.75 6.81
CA SER A 289 1.48 -26.21 7.46
C SER A 289 2.67 -25.99 6.52
N PHE A 290 2.77 -24.77 6.00
CA PHE A 290 3.86 -24.40 5.09
C PHE A 290 5.23 -24.57 5.75
N PHE A 291 5.35 -24.12 7.00
CA PHE A 291 6.51 -24.36 7.84
C PHE A 291 6.03 -24.58 9.28
N THR A 292 6.65 -25.50 9.98
CA THR A 292 6.42 -25.74 11.42
C THR A 292 7.70 -25.47 12.17
N LEU A 293 7.62 -24.70 13.26
CA LEU A 293 8.78 -24.44 14.10
C LEU A 293 9.41 -25.76 14.55
N PRO A 294 10.75 -25.89 14.57
CA PRO A 294 11.43 -27.04 15.15
C PRO A 294 11.12 -27.24 16.64
N ASP A 295 11.61 -28.35 17.21
CA ASP A 295 11.56 -28.64 18.65
C ASP A 295 10.16 -28.56 19.28
N GLN A 296 9.18 -29.21 18.62
CA GLN A 296 7.79 -29.23 19.09
C GLN A 296 7.43 -30.46 19.96
N ASP A 297 8.38 -31.39 20.17
CA ASP A 297 8.15 -32.65 20.91
C ASP A 297 8.54 -32.59 22.40
N GLY A 298 9.06 -31.45 22.85
CA GLY A 298 9.55 -31.22 24.22
C GLY A 298 8.46 -30.77 25.20
N GLU A 299 8.80 -30.71 26.48
CA GLU A 299 7.98 -30.05 27.52
C GLU A 299 7.88 -28.54 27.25
N TYR A 300 8.96 -27.93 26.72
CA TYR A 300 9.02 -26.55 26.30
C TYR A 300 9.28 -26.52 24.80
N VAL A 301 8.49 -25.75 24.09
CA VAL A 301 8.48 -25.72 22.63
C VAL A 301 8.81 -24.32 22.10
N GLN A 302 9.27 -24.25 20.86
CA GLN A 302 9.41 -22.97 20.17
C GLN A 302 8.02 -22.41 19.84
N MET A 303 7.85 -21.09 20.01
CA MET A 303 6.64 -20.36 19.65
C MET A 303 6.98 -19.01 19.05
N PHE A 304 6.12 -18.52 18.16
CA PHE A 304 6.19 -17.13 17.68
C PHE A 304 5.97 -16.15 18.81
N TYR A 305 6.76 -15.09 18.82
CA TYR A 305 6.56 -13.96 19.70
C TYR A 305 6.29 -12.70 18.87
N GLY A 306 5.40 -11.83 19.31
CA GLY A 306 5.09 -10.60 18.62
C GLY A 306 4.64 -10.81 17.16
N ALA A 307 5.12 -9.98 16.27
CA ALA A 307 4.89 -10.11 14.84
C ALA A 307 5.81 -11.16 14.17
N GLY A 308 6.87 -11.59 14.80
CA GLY A 308 7.81 -12.70 14.56
C GLY A 308 8.00 -13.30 13.16
N LEU A 309 7.45 -12.68 12.13
CA LEU A 309 7.43 -13.20 10.77
C LEU A 309 7.40 -12.03 9.78
N ARG A 310 8.36 -12.00 8.84
CA ARG A 310 8.38 -11.07 7.71
C ARG A 310 9.02 -11.73 6.50
N VAL A 311 8.73 -11.21 5.32
CA VAL A 311 9.33 -11.66 4.06
C VAL A 311 10.47 -10.71 3.69
N ASP A 312 11.61 -11.28 3.33
CA ASP A 312 12.77 -10.54 2.83
C ASP A 312 12.46 -10.05 1.40
N PRO A 313 12.48 -8.74 1.13
CA PRO A 313 12.15 -8.19 -0.18
C PRO A 313 13.13 -8.62 -1.28
N GLN A 314 14.39 -8.91 -0.92
CA GLN A 314 15.42 -9.29 -1.88
C GLN A 314 15.33 -10.75 -2.32
N THR A 315 14.84 -11.64 -1.48
CA THR A 315 14.87 -13.09 -1.71
C THR A 315 13.51 -13.77 -1.74
N ASP A 316 12.45 -13.12 -1.23
CA ASP A 316 11.15 -13.73 -0.87
C ASP A 316 11.28 -14.84 0.21
N ASN A 317 12.44 -14.98 0.87
CA ASN A 317 12.57 -15.86 2.01
C ASN A 317 11.76 -15.35 3.21
N VAL A 318 11.19 -16.28 3.96
CA VAL A 318 10.43 -15.94 5.16
C VAL A 318 11.38 -15.97 6.37
N VAL A 319 11.57 -14.81 6.99
CA VAL A 319 12.34 -14.67 8.22
C VAL A 319 11.41 -14.86 9.40
N VAL A 320 11.70 -15.85 10.22
CA VAL A 320 10.88 -16.27 11.35
C VAL A 320 11.68 -16.13 12.64
N THR A 321 11.14 -15.43 13.63
CA THR A 321 11.69 -15.38 14.97
C THR A 321 10.82 -16.15 15.94
N SER A 322 11.46 -16.89 16.85
CA SER A 322 10.76 -17.67 17.87
C SER A 322 11.47 -17.59 19.22
N THR A 323 10.72 -17.85 20.28
CA THR A 323 11.24 -17.97 21.64
C THR A 323 10.74 -19.28 22.26
N GLU A 324 11.44 -19.78 23.28
CA GLU A 324 11.02 -20.98 24.01
C GLU A 324 9.83 -20.65 24.93
N SER A 325 8.83 -21.50 24.95
CA SER A 325 7.73 -21.43 25.92
C SER A 325 8.23 -21.77 27.35
N GLY A 326 7.45 -21.51 28.41
CA GLY A 326 7.73 -22.02 29.74
C GLY A 326 8.09 -21.00 30.81
N TYR A 327 8.10 -19.71 30.52
CA TYR A 327 8.41 -18.62 31.45
C TYR A 327 9.85 -18.57 31.97
N LEU A 328 10.22 -17.48 32.64
CA LEU A 328 11.52 -17.23 33.25
C LEU A 328 12.68 -17.49 32.26
N SER A 329 13.68 -18.28 32.64
CA SER A 329 14.89 -18.52 31.84
C SER A 329 14.65 -19.18 30.48
N HIS A 330 13.47 -19.77 30.25
CA HIS A 330 13.10 -20.31 28.95
C HIS A 330 13.03 -19.22 27.88
N TYR A 331 12.52 -18.05 28.22
CA TYR A 331 12.47 -16.89 27.32
C TYR A 331 13.83 -16.33 26.92
N MET A 332 14.93 -16.80 27.52
CA MET A 332 16.30 -16.46 27.08
C MET A 332 16.72 -17.25 25.84
N ASN A 333 16.01 -18.32 25.49
CA ASN A 333 16.30 -19.13 24.31
C ASN A 333 15.47 -18.60 23.14
N ASN A 334 16.15 -18.07 22.11
CA ASN A 334 15.52 -17.50 20.93
C ASN A 334 16.19 -18.05 19.67
N TRP A 335 15.44 -18.10 18.58
CA TRP A 335 15.87 -18.60 17.28
C TRP A 335 15.47 -17.63 16.18
N ILE A 336 16.27 -17.59 15.12
CA ILE A 336 15.95 -16.95 13.87
C ILE A 336 16.04 -18.04 12.81
N HIS A 337 14.95 -18.29 12.12
CA HIS A 337 14.88 -19.25 11.02
C HIS A 337 14.72 -18.49 9.70
N ILE A 338 15.51 -18.88 8.70
CA ILE A 338 15.35 -18.43 7.31
C ILE A 338 14.72 -19.58 6.54
N VAL A 339 13.56 -19.36 6.00
CA VAL A 339 12.73 -20.36 5.32
C VAL A 339 12.53 -19.97 3.86
N ASP A 340 12.76 -20.89 2.94
CA ASP A 340 12.45 -20.67 1.52
C ASP A 340 10.96 -20.39 1.33
N GLY A 341 10.62 -19.17 0.84
CA GLY A 341 9.24 -18.75 0.66
C GLY A 341 8.46 -19.56 -0.38
N THR A 342 9.14 -20.26 -1.27
CA THR A 342 8.51 -21.05 -2.33
C THR A 342 8.01 -22.40 -1.83
N ASN A 343 8.85 -23.12 -1.07
CA ASN A 343 8.61 -24.54 -0.73
C ASN A 343 8.53 -24.82 0.77
N GLY A 344 8.91 -23.86 1.65
CA GLY A 344 8.91 -24.01 3.10
C GLY A 344 10.13 -24.76 3.66
N GLU A 345 11.17 -24.94 2.86
CA GLU A 345 12.42 -25.55 3.31
C GLU A 345 13.16 -24.63 4.29
N LEU A 346 13.61 -25.20 5.41
CA LEU A 346 14.44 -24.48 6.37
C LEU A 346 15.86 -24.32 5.81
N LEU A 347 16.22 -23.11 5.40
CA LEU A 347 17.53 -22.79 4.82
C LEU A 347 18.60 -22.60 5.88
N ASN A 348 18.26 -21.93 6.98
CA ASN A 348 19.20 -21.64 8.05
C ASN A 348 18.50 -21.45 9.40
N THR A 349 19.21 -21.73 10.47
CA THR A 349 18.79 -21.41 11.84
C THR A 349 19.95 -20.75 12.56
N LEU A 350 19.71 -19.57 13.11
CA LEU A 350 20.65 -18.80 13.90
C LEU A 350 20.20 -18.78 15.36
N LEU A 351 21.18 -18.85 16.25
CA LEU A 351 20.97 -18.84 17.70
C LEU A 351 21.56 -17.54 18.26
N PRO A 352 20.72 -16.53 18.53
CA PRO A 352 21.18 -15.35 19.25
C PRO A 352 21.73 -15.72 20.63
N GLU A 353 22.56 -14.84 21.21
CA GLU A 353 23.03 -14.98 22.60
C GLU A 353 21.83 -15.17 23.54
N LYS A 354 22.00 -15.97 24.57
CA LYS A 354 20.96 -16.22 25.57
C LYS A 354 20.63 -14.96 26.34
N TYR A 355 19.49 -14.37 26.00
CA TYR A 355 18.96 -13.18 26.66
C TYR A 355 17.46 -13.05 26.39
N TYR A 356 16.76 -12.28 27.18
CA TYR A 356 15.32 -11.99 27.07
C TYR A 356 15.03 -11.01 25.92
N TRP A 357 15.42 -11.38 24.70
CA TRP A 357 15.26 -10.52 23.53
C TRP A 357 13.79 -10.26 23.18
N PHE A 358 12.94 -11.27 23.27
CA PHE A 358 11.56 -11.19 22.81
C PHE A 358 11.50 -10.54 21.42
N PRO A 359 12.08 -11.16 20.40
CA PRO A 359 12.21 -10.56 19.08
C PRO A 359 10.83 -10.36 18.46
N ALA A 360 10.39 -9.10 18.44
CA ALA A 360 9.04 -8.72 18.10
C ALA A 360 8.80 -8.62 16.59
N MET A 361 9.79 -8.11 15.82
CA MET A 361 9.60 -7.90 14.39
C MET A 361 10.95 -7.82 13.64
N PRO A 362 11.13 -8.58 12.54
CA PRO A 362 12.20 -8.33 11.57
C PRO A 362 11.90 -7.05 10.76
N VAL A 363 12.93 -6.26 10.45
CA VAL A 363 12.87 -5.08 9.58
C VAL A 363 14.04 -5.15 8.60
N PHE A 364 13.79 -4.88 7.32
CA PHE A 364 14.82 -4.91 6.29
C PHE A 364 15.27 -3.48 5.97
N PRO A 365 16.56 -3.29 5.63
CA PRO A 365 17.03 -2.03 5.06
C PRO A 365 16.23 -1.65 3.81
N ASP A 366 16.08 -0.35 3.60
CA ASP A 366 15.37 0.23 2.47
C ASP A 366 16.26 1.32 1.87
N ASN A 367 16.99 0.99 0.82
CA ASN A 367 18.07 1.82 0.29
C ASN A 367 17.90 2.14 -1.19
N GLU A 368 17.14 1.33 -1.92
CA GLU A 368 16.99 1.48 -3.35
C GLU A 368 15.99 2.60 -3.71
N TYR A 369 16.15 3.12 -4.89
CA TYR A 369 15.21 4.11 -5.44
C TYR A 369 14.23 3.44 -6.40
N PRO A 370 13.00 3.93 -6.51
CA PRO A 370 12.05 3.39 -7.49
C PRO A 370 12.51 3.62 -8.92
N VAL A 371 12.17 2.70 -9.79
CA VAL A 371 12.49 2.71 -11.22
C VAL A 371 11.21 2.89 -12.03
N ILE A 372 11.20 3.89 -12.94
CA ILE A 372 10.07 4.15 -13.85
C ILE A 372 10.43 3.61 -15.23
N SER A 373 9.79 2.51 -15.64
CA SER A 373 10.05 1.78 -16.90
C SER A 373 9.10 2.19 -18.06
N ILE A 374 8.50 3.40 -17.99
CA ILE A 374 7.70 3.96 -19.08
C ILE A 374 8.62 4.50 -20.18
N SER A 375 8.25 4.33 -21.45
CA SER A 375 9.01 4.88 -22.61
C SER A 375 9.13 6.39 -22.51
N ASP A 376 10.27 6.95 -22.91
CA ASP A 376 10.53 8.41 -22.93
C ASP A 376 9.65 9.16 -23.93
N ASN A 377 9.10 8.43 -24.94
CA ASN A 377 8.22 8.98 -25.96
C ASN A 377 6.99 8.10 -26.12
N LEU A 378 5.81 8.69 -26.08
CA LEU A 378 4.53 8.03 -26.26
C LEU A 378 3.73 8.71 -27.37
N SER A 379 2.84 7.95 -27.99
CA SER A 379 1.83 8.47 -28.91
C SER A 379 0.44 8.20 -28.35
N VAL A 380 -0.42 9.22 -28.33
CA VAL A 380 -1.81 9.11 -27.89
C VAL A 380 -2.71 9.38 -29.10
N GLY A 381 -3.56 8.41 -29.41
CA GLY A 381 -4.54 8.49 -30.49
C GLY A 381 -5.92 8.90 -29.98
N SER A 382 -6.96 8.54 -30.74
CA SER A 382 -8.35 8.83 -30.42
C SER A 382 -8.90 8.11 -29.19
N SER A 383 -8.27 7.05 -28.75
CA SER A 383 -8.64 6.31 -27.53
C SER A 383 -7.63 6.59 -26.41
N PRO A 384 -8.09 6.68 -25.15
CA PRO A 384 -7.19 6.81 -24.01
C PRO A 384 -6.16 5.68 -23.96
N VAL A 385 -4.90 6.04 -23.66
CA VAL A 385 -3.83 5.08 -23.39
C VAL A 385 -3.83 4.79 -21.91
N LYS A 386 -3.86 3.51 -21.55
CA LYS A 386 -3.82 3.02 -20.18
C LYS A 386 -2.49 2.32 -19.93
N ILE A 387 -1.75 2.76 -18.91
CA ILE A 387 -0.45 2.21 -18.51
C ILE A 387 -0.58 1.70 -17.08
N SER A 388 -0.33 0.41 -16.86
CA SER A 388 -0.31 -0.19 -15.53
C SER A 388 0.93 0.28 -14.77
N LEU A 389 0.74 0.98 -13.65
CA LEU A 389 1.82 1.41 -12.76
C LEU A 389 2.38 0.23 -11.95
N LEU A 390 1.58 -0.80 -11.66
CA LEU A 390 2.07 -2.03 -11.02
C LEU A 390 3.14 -2.75 -11.85
N GLU A 391 3.11 -2.59 -13.19
CA GLU A 391 4.05 -3.22 -14.11
C GLU A 391 5.17 -2.26 -14.55
N SER A 392 4.88 -0.95 -14.54
CA SER A 392 5.79 0.08 -15.08
C SER A 392 6.61 0.79 -14.03
N VAL A 393 6.29 0.61 -12.75
CA VAL A 393 7.04 1.17 -11.63
C VAL A 393 7.41 0.04 -10.68
N SER A 394 8.66 0.01 -10.27
CA SER A 394 9.18 -1.03 -9.39
C SER A 394 10.22 -0.47 -8.42
N ASP A 395 10.42 -1.19 -7.35
CA ASP A 395 11.46 -0.94 -6.35
C ASP A 395 11.96 -2.31 -5.86
N ALA A 396 13.24 -2.41 -5.54
CA ALA A 396 13.83 -3.68 -5.11
C ALA A 396 13.47 -4.00 -3.65
N ASP A 397 13.24 -2.96 -2.84
CA ASP A 397 12.99 -3.09 -1.40
C ASP A 397 11.49 -3.02 -1.06
N ASN A 398 10.64 -2.57 -2.02
CA ASN A 398 9.24 -2.28 -1.77
C ASN A 398 8.30 -2.92 -2.81
N LEU A 399 7.06 -3.15 -2.41
CA LEU A 399 6.01 -3.58 -3.33
C LEU A 399 5.66 -2.47 -4.32
N SER A 400 5.57 -2.80 -5.62
CA SER A 400 5.09 -1.84 -6.64
C SER A 400 3.72 -1.24 -6.27
N ALA A 401 2.87 -2.00 -5.59
CA ALA A 401 1.57 -1.55 -5.10
C ALA A 401 1.65 -0.51 -3.97
N ALA A 402 2.78 -0.46 -3.23
CA ALA A 402 3.00 0.53 -2.18
C ALA A 402 3.52 1.87 -2.72
N ILE A 403 3.98 1.89 -3.98
CA ILE A 403 4.54 3.10 -4.60
C ILE A 403 3.41 4.08 -4.93
N VAL A 404 3.52 5.28 -4.41
CA VAL A 404 2.55 6.36 -4.65
C VAL A 404 2.99 7.17 -5.84
N SER A 405 2.11 7.33 -6.82
CA SER A 405 2.41 8.04 -8.06
C SER A 405 1.54 9.28 -8.21
N THR A 406 2.14 10.35 -8.75
CA THR A 406 1.45 11.58 -9.16
C THR A 406 1.85 11.95 -10.58
N VAL A 407 0.96 12.62 -11.32
CA VAL A 407 1.20 13.02 -12.70
C VAL A 407 0.86 14.49 -12.89
N GLU A 408 1.75 15.23 -13.57
CA GLU A 408 1.55 16.62 -13.96
C GLU A 408 1.79 16.76 -15.46
N VAL A 409 0.88 17.45 -16.16
CA VAL A 409 0.97 17.68 -17.61
C VAL A 409 1.43 19.11 -17.87
N GLU A 410 2.39 19.28 -18.78
CA GLU A 410 2.94 20.59 -19.16
C GLU A 410 1.90 21.47 -19.87
N ASP A 411 1.17 20.91 -20.83
CA ASP A 411 0.06 21.60 -21.53
C ASP A 411 -1.25 20.78 -21.45
N PRO A 412 -2.11 21.08 -20.45
CA PRO A 412 -3.39 20.39 -20.29
C PRO A 412 -4.40 20.63 -21.43
N SER A 413 -4.13 21.60 -22.33
CA SER A 413 -4.95 21.81 -23.52
C SER A 413 -4.66 20.80 -24.64
N ILE A 414 -3.52 20.11 -24.58
CA ILE A 414 -3.09 19.09 -25.56
C ILE A 414 -3.33 17.67 -25.03
N LEU A 415 -3.04 17.45 -23.75
CA LEU A 415 -3.11 16.13 -23.10
C LEU A 415 -3.76 16.26 -21.74
N SER A 416 -4.67 15.36 -21.40
CA SER A 416 -5.06 15.11 -20.00
C SER A 416 -4.42 13.81 -19.49
N ALA A 417 -3.97 13.84 -18.25
CA ALA A 417 -3.42 12.68 -17.57
C ALA A 417 -4.02 12.57 -16.16
N ARG A 418 -4.35 11.35 -15.74
CA ARG A 418 -4.84 11.07 -14.40
C ARG A 418 -4.46 9.67 -13.97
N ILE A 419 -4.41 9.45 -12.67
CA ILE A 419 -4.19 8.13 -12.09
C ILE A 419 -5.50 7.63 -11.48
N GLU A 420 -5.94 6.45 -11.88
CA GLU A 420 -7.11 5.74 -11.34
C GLU A 420 -6.65 4.40 -10.77
N GLY A 421 -6.60 4.28 -9.46
CA GLY A 421 -6.00 3.13 -8.81
C GLY A 421 -4.52 2.99 -9.16
N TYR A 422 -4.18 1.93 -9.86
CA TYR A 422 -2.81 1.68 -10.33
C TYR A 422 -2.63 1.91 -11.84
N ASP A 423 -3.54 2.63 -12.47
CA ASP A 423 -3.49 2.90 -13.90
C ASP A 423 -3.25 4.39 -14.17
N LEU A 424 -2.22 4.70 -14.95
CA LEU A 424 -2.05 6.00 -15.55
C LEU A 424 -2.85 6.05 -16.86
N ILE A 425 -3.77 6.98 -16.96
CA ILE A 425 -4.67 7.17 -18.10
C ILE A 425 -4.32 8.48 -18.78
N LEU A 426 -3.95 8.40 -20.06
CA LEU A 426 -3.60 9.51 -20.92
C LEU A 426 -4.67 9.68 -22.00
N SER A 427 -5.21 10.89 -22.18
CA SER A 427 -6.20 11.20 -23.23
C SER A 427 -5.76 12.44 -24.01
N GLY A 428 -5.79 12.35 -25.33
CA GLY A 428 -5.51 13.48 -26.23
C GLY A 428 -6.68 14.46 -26.22
N GLU A 429 -6.40 15.73 -25.96
CA GLU A 429 -7.39 16.83 -25.98
C GLU A 429 -7.28 17.65 -27.27
N LYS A 430 -6.05 17.77 -27.83
CA LYS A 430 -5.76 18.49 -29.06
C LYS A 430 -4.52 17.91 -29.74
N LEU A 431 -4.48 17.92 -31.07
CA LEU A 431 -3.29 17.51 -31.83
C LEU A 431 -2.08 18.35 -31.48
N GLY A 432 -0.94 17.74 -31.28
CA GLY A 432 0.31 18.44 -30.98
C GLY A 432 1.25 17.62 -30.09
N ASP A 433 2.30 18.29 -29.68
CA ASP A 433 3.33 17.74 -28.80
C ASP A 433 3.25 18.40 -27.43
N THR A 434 3.39 17.61 -26.38
CA THR A 434 3.49 18.05 -25.00
C THR A 434 4.33 17.05 -24.20
N SER A 435 4.45 17.25 -22.91
CA SER A 435 5.06 16.28 -21.98
C SER A 435 4.25 16.17 -20.70
N PHE A 436 4.49 15.10 -19.97
CA PHE A 436 4.06 15.00 -18.57
C PHE A 436 5.23 14.53 -17.71
N SER A 437 5.21 14.91 -16.44
CA SER A 437 6.08 14.36 -15.40
C SER A 437 5.32 13.35 -14.56
N LEU A 438 5.86 12.14 -14.42
CA LEU A 438 5.42 11.13 -13.48
C LEU A 438 6.38 11.13 -12.30
N THR A 439 5.88 11.50 -11.13
CA THR A 439 6.63 11.43 -9.87
C THR A 439 6.14 10.24 -9.07
N VAL A 440 7.08 9.43 -8.59
CA VAL A 440 6.80 8.23 -7.79
C VAL A 440 7.52 8.33 -6.45
N ASN A 441 6.82 7.98 -5.38
CA ASN A 441 7.36 7.90 -4.03
C ASN A 441 7.26 6.45 -3.56
N SER A 442 8.41 5.81 -3.42
CA SER A 442 8.54 4.48 -2.84
C SER A 442 9.09 4.62 -1.44
N ASN A 443 8.23 4.47 -0.46
CA ASN A 443 8.58 4.50 0.96
C ASN A 443 9.48 5.69 1.37
N GLY A 444 9.18 6.89 0.82
CA GLY A 444 9.90 8.14 1.10
C GLY A 444 11.09 8.44 0.16
N ARG A 445 11.40 7.55 -0.78
CA ARG A 445 12.37 7.78 -1.86
C ARG A 445 11.63 8.17 -3.13
N VAL A 446 11.99 9.31 -3.69
CA VAL A 446 11.24 9.97 -4.77
C VAL A 446 12.06 9.99 -6.05
N GLU A 447 11.43 9.58 -7.15
CA GLU A 447 11.95 9.71 -8.49
C GLU A 447 10.93 10.37 -9.42
N THR A 448 11.41 11.16 -10.37
CA THR A 448 10.57 11.82 -11.36
C THR A 448 11.08 11.57 -12.76
N LYS A 449 10.18 11.17 -13.65
CA LYS A 449 10.47 10.96 -15.07
C LYS A 449 9.60 11.88 -15.94
N MET A 450 10.24 12.61 -16.84
CA MET A 450 9.55 13.36 -17.89
C MET A 450 9.35 12.47 -19.12
N VAL A 451 8.14 12.48 -19.67
CA VAL A 451 7.75 11.68 -20.84
C VAL A 451 7.16 12.60 -21.89
N SER A 452 7.74 12.58 -23.09
CA SER A 452 7.22 13.32 -24.24
C SER A 452 6.02 12.60 -24.86
N VAL A 453 5.00 13.34 -25.23
CA VAL A 453 3.76 12.78 -25.80
C VAL A 453 3.43 13.49 -27.11
N HIS A 454 3.25 12.71 -28.17
CA HIS A 454 2.70 13.16 -29.43
C HIS A 454 1.23 12.74 -29.55
N VAL A 455 0.31 13.70 -29.56
CA VAL A 455 -1.12 13.46 -29.76
C VAL A 455 -1.41 13.45 -31.26
N THR A 456 -1.66 12.24 -31.80
CA THR A 456 -1.87 12.01 -33.24
C THR A 456 -3.32 12.12 -33.65
N GLU A 457 -4.23 11.80 -32.72
CA GLU A 457 -5.69 11.89 -32.89
C GLU A 457 -6.27 12.31 -31.54
N VAL A 458 -7.31 13.07 -31.57
CA VAL A 458 -8.10 13.36 -30.36
C VAL A 458 -9.33 12.49 -30.37
N SER A 459 -9.72 11.91 -29.22
CA SER A 459 -11.09 11.48 -29.02
C SER A 459 -11.96 12.74 -28.92
N GLY A 460 -12.06 13.46 -30.05
CA GLY A 460 -13.15 14.40 -30.14
C GLY A 460 -14.40 13.58 -29.89
N ILE A 461 -15.17 13.93 -28.87
CA ILE A 461 -16.44 14.50 -29.30
C ILE A 461 -15.97 15.51 -30.35
N GLU A 462 -15.87 15.13 -31.67
CA GLU A 462 -16.30 16.05 -32.68
C GLU A 462 -17.53 16.64 -32.02
N ASP A 463 -17.49 17.95 -31.70
CA ASP A 463 -18.74 18.74 -31.59
C ASP A 463 -19.59 18.15 -32.65
N ALA A 464 -20.56 17.33 -32.27
CA ALA A 464 -21.33 16.59 -33.22
C ALA A 464 -21.76 17.68 -34.18
N GLU A 465 -21.00 17.81 -35.31
CA GLU A 465 -21.59 18.46 -36.44
C GLU A 465 -22.86 17.67 -36.51
N SER A 466 -23.86 18.25 -35.89
CA SER A 466 -25.23 17.79 -35.97
C SER A 466 -25.35 17.46 -37.43
N LEU A 467 -25.55 16.22 -37.77
CA LEU A 467 -25.63 15.81 -39.18
C LEU A 467 -26.39 16.97 -39.81
N LYS A 468 -25.68 17.90 -40.49
CA LYS A 468 -26.29 19.16 -40.97
C LYS A 468 -27.32 18.77 -41.99
N ILE A 469 -28.38 18.13 -41.51
CA ILE A 469 -29.46 17.63 -42.31
C ILE A 469 -30.33 18.83 -42.66
N VAL A 470 -30.33 19.13 -43.93
CA VAL A 470 -31.21 20.14 -44.45
C VAL A 470 -32.24 19.46 -45.34
N ALA A 471 -33.48 19.52 -44.95
CA ALA A 471 -34.61 19.07 -45.76
C ALA A 471 -35.41 20.28 -46.26
N SER A 472 -35.37 20.55 -47.57
CA SER A 472 -36.04 21.70 -48.17
C SER A 472 -36.58 21.41 -49.59
N PRO A 473 -37.68 22.06 -50.02
CA PRO A 473 -38.50 22.98 -49.25
C PRO A 473 -39.35 22.25 -48.19
N ASN A 474 -39.62 22.90 -47.08
CA ASN A 474 -40.55 22.41 -46.07
C ASN A 474 -41.42 23.57 -45.61
N PRO A 475 -42.69 23.66 -45.97
CA PRO A 475 -43.54 22.63 -46.60
C PRO A 475 -43.15 22.25 -48.04
N VAL A 476 -43.39 20.96 -48.39
CA VAL A 476 -43.05 20.35 -49.69
C VAL A 476 -44.29 19.95 -50.46
N ARG A 477 -44.30 20.17 -51.79
CA ARG A 477 -45.32 19.62 -52.68
C ARG A 477 -44.91 18.31 -53.32
N ASP A 478 -43.91 18.35 -54.19
CA ASP A 478 -43.56 17.19 -55.01
C ASP A 478 -42.17 16.61 -54.69
N ILE A 479 -41.18 17.46 -54.53
CA ILE A 479 -39.79 17.03 -54.35
C ILE A 479 -39.19 17.66 -53.09
N LEU A 480 -38.82 16.82 -52.13
CA LEU A 480 -38.05 17.19 -50.96
C LEU A 480 -36.55 16.94 -51.26
N THR A 481 -35.76 17.96 -51.15
CA THR A 481 -34.32 17.83 -51.24
C THR A 481 -33.74 17.65 -49.83
N VAL A 482 -33.04 16.54 -49.62
CA VAL A 482 -32.32 16.24 -48.36
C VAL A 482 -30.80 16.37 -48.61
N ARG A 483 -30.12 17.08 -47.73
CA ARG A 483 -28.66 17.10 -47.68
C ARG A 483 -28.21 16.39 -46.39
N ALA A 484 -27.36 15.42 -46.52
CA ALA A 484 -26.75 14.67 -45.41
C ALA A 484 -25.43 14.04 -45.90
N CYS A 485 -24.76 13.28 -45.05
CA CYS A 485 -23.54 12.56 -45.43
C CYS A 485 -23.85 11.42 -46.43
N VAL A 486 -22.87 11.08 -47.23
CA VAL A 486 -22.92 9.94 -48.16
C VAL A 486 -23.08 8.64 -47.38
N GLY A 487 -23.97 7.76 -47.83
CA GLY A 487 -24.28 6.49 -47.17
C GLY A 487 -25.37 6.59 -46.10
N ALA A 488 -25.89 7.79 -45.78
CA ALA A 488 -26.99 7.91 -44.84
C ALA A 488 -28.27 7.26 -45.35
N GLU A 489 -28.96 6.51 -44.52
CA GLU A 489 -30.27 5.93 -44.81
C GLU A 489 -31.38 6.93 -44.49
N LEU A 490 -32.24 7.14 -45.47
CA LEU A 490 -33.38 8.04 -45.38
C LEU A 490 -34.68 7.24 -45.29
N THR A 491 -35.47 7.48 -44.24
CA THR A 491 -36.80 6.86 -44.12
C THR A 491 -37.82 7.93 -43.77
N VAL A 492 -38.91 8.03 -44.56
CA VAL A 492 -40.05 8.89 -44.24
C VAL A 492 -41.14 8.05 -43.60
N PHE A 493 -41.61 8.46 -42.43
CA PHE A 493 -42.69 7.82 -41.68
C PHE A 493 -43.97 8.69 -41.71
N ASP A 494 -45.13 8.05 -41.77
CA ASP A 494 -46.40 8.68 -41.44
C ASP A 494 -46.56 8.83 -39.90
N LEU A 495 -47.59 9.53 -39.45
CA LEU A 495 -47.85 9.73 -38.01
C LEU A 495 -48.22 8.45 -37.24
N ARG A 496 -48.45 7.33 -37.91
CA ARG A 496 -48.67 6.01 -37.32
C ARG A 496 -47.36 5.23 -37.18
N GLY A 497 -46.22 5.80 -37.61
CA GLY A 497 -44.90 5.16 -37.59
C GLY A 497 -44.67 4.18 -38.76
N VAL A 498 -45.53 4.21 -39.79
CA VAL A 498 -45.35 3.38 -40.98
C VAL A 498 -44.41 4.08 -41.95
N ALA A 499 -43.36 3.36 -42.37
CA ALA A 499 -42.40 3.85 -43.37
C ALA A 499 -43.09 3.93 -44.74
N VAL A 500 -43.21 5.14 -45.28
CA VAL A 500 -43.88 5.44 -46.57
C VAL A 500 -42.88 5.72 -47.72
N TYR A 501 -41.61 5.96 -47.38
CA TYR A 501 -40.52 6.14 -48.33
C TYR A 501 -39.18 5.72 -47.72
N ARG A 502 -38.31 5.12 -48.53
CA ARG A 502 -36.93 4.78 -48.12
C ARG A 502 -35.97 5.07 -49.27
N ASP A 503 -34.80 5.55 -48.96
CA ASP A 503 -33.69 5.80 -49.90
C ASP A 503 -32.36 5.77 -49.15
N THR A 504 -31.26 5.71 -49.89
CA THR A 504 -29.91 5.81 -49.33
C THR A 504 -29.13 6.90 -50.07
N MET A 505 -28.44 7.74 -49.33
CA MET A 505 -27.67 8.86 -49.89
C MET A 505 -26.45 8.36 -50.69
N VAL A 506 -26.53 8.45 -52.02
CA VAL A 506 -25.40 8.10 -52.94
C VAL A 506 -24.42 9.29 -53.07
N GLY A 507 -24.83 10.48 -52.68
CA GLY A 507 -24.05 11.71 -52.65
C GLY A 507 -24.50 12.62 -51.52
N SER A 508 -23.90 13.79 -51.35
CA SER A 508 -24.24 14.75 -50.27
C SER A 508 -25.62 15.37 -50.41
N LYS A 509 -26.39 15.00 -51.45
CA LYS A 509 -27.72 15.52 -51.75
C LYS A 509 -28.58 14.45 -52.41
N SER A 510 -29.78 14.17 -51.86
CA SER A 510 -30.82 13.32 -52.46
C SER A 510 -32.10 14.11 -52.71
N ARG A 511 -32.90 13.66 -53.73
CA ARG A 511 -34.18 14.26 -54.11
C ARG A 511 -35.26 13.20 -53.96
N LEU A 512 -36.04 13.33 -52.89
CA LEU A 512 -37.15 12.43 -52.56
C LEU A 512 -38.41 12.91 -53.31
N ASN A 513 -38.94 12.07 -54.15
CA ASN A 513 -40.24 12.36 -54.79
C ASN A 513 -41.36 11.98 -53.82
N VAL A 514 -42.01 12.97 -53.25
CA VAL A 514 -43.10 12.82 -52.27
C VAL A 514 -44.47 13.18 -52.86
N SER A 515 -44.57 13.35 -54.19
CA SER A 515 -45.80 13.77 -54.88
C SER A 515 -46.96 12.79 -54.67
N SER A 516 -46.70 11.50 -54.47
CA SER A 516 -47.71 10.47 -54.22
C SER A 516 -48.21 10.41 -52.77
N LEU A 517 -47.57 11.14 -51.84
CA LEU A 517 -47.97 11.16 -50.45
C LEU A 517 -49.18 12.12 -50.25
N PRO A 518 -50.19 11.72 -49.47
CA PRO A 518 -51.22 12.62 -49.05
C PRO A 518 -50.73 13.86 -48.34
N SER A 519 -51.48 14.97 -48.45
CA SER A 519 -51.17 16.17 -47.63
C SER A 519 -51.26 15.84 -46.16
N GLY A 520 -50.21 16.23 -45.38
CA GLY A 520 -50.13 15.90 -43.98
C GLY A 520 -48.73 16.10 -43.39
N ILE A 521 -48.54 15.66 -42.14
CA ILE A 521 -47.29 15.71 -41.43
C ILE A 521 -46.61 14.35 -41.50
N TYR A 522 -45.32 14.34 -41.81
CA TYR A 522 -44.44 13.18 -41.89
C TYR A 522 -43.19 13.43 -41.08
N VAL A 523 -42.47 12.36 -40.72
CA VAL A 523 -41.19 12.41 -40.06
C VAL A 523 -40.15 11.78 -40.96
N LEU A 524 -39.13 12.55 -41.38
CA LEU A 524 -37.93 12.04 -42.02
C LEU A 524 -36.95 11.62 -40.96
N SER A 525 -36.56 10.35 -40.97
CA SER A 525 -35.45 9.80 -40.23
C SER A 525 -34.24 9.74 -41.16
N VAL A 526 -33.12 10.24 -40.70
CA VAL A 526 -31.80 10.15 -41.36
C VAL A 526 -30.86 9.41 -40.44
N CYS A 527 -30.43 8.20 -40.83
CA CYS A 527 -29.53 7.36 -40.06
C CYS A 527 -28.17 7.30 -40.74
N ALA A 528 -27.10 7.65 -40.02
CA ALA A 528 -25.73 7.54 -40.49
C ALA A 528 -24.78 7.34 -39.31
N ASN A 529 -23.75 6.47 -39.44
CA ASN A 529 -22.75 6.21 -38.43
C ASN A 529 -23.36 5.93 -37.02
N ASP A 530 -24.36 5.02 -36.96
CA ASP A 530 -25.11 4.62 -35.75
C ASP A 530 -25.87 5.77 -35.04
N ARG A 531 -26.09 6.89 -35.74
CA ARG A 531 -26.89 8.02 -35.26
C ARG A 531 -28.09 8.22 -36.13
N THR A 532 -29.22 8.58 -35.52
CA THR A 532 -30.47 8.86 -36.20
C THR A 532 -31.00 10.23 -35.79
N GLU A 533 -31.24 11.09 -36.79
CA GLU A 533 -31.93 12.36 -36.59
C GLU A 533 -33.31 12.34 -37.23
N TYR A 534 -34.24 13.11 -36.67
CA TYR A 534 -35.64 13.20 -37.12
C TYR A 534 -36.01 14.62 -37.49
N ILE A 535 -36.58 14.79 -38.68
CA ILE A 535 -37.04 16.08 -39.17
C ILE A 535 -38.54 16.00 -39.49
N ARG A 536 -39.33 16.93 -38.95
CA ARG A 536 -40.74 17.06 -39.30
C ARG A 536 -40.88 17.65 -40.70
N ILE A 537 -41.62 16.96 -41.59
CA ILE A 537 -41.94 17.39 -42.95
C ILE A 537 -43.43 17.71 -43.05
N ILE A 538 -43.77 18.83 -43.68
CA ILE A 538 -45.14 19.23 -43.98
C ILE A 538 -45.38 19.04 -45.48
N LYS A 539 -46.18 18.05 -45.88
CA LYS A 539 -46.62 17.80 -47.27
C LYS A 539 -47.86 18.61 -47.56
N GLN A 540 -47.81 19.44 -48.61
CA GLN A 540 -48.90 20.20 -49.14
C GLN A 540 -49.59 19.49 -50.33
#